data_3ac8358bf49be0b03430d1f035fd234c
#
_entry.id   3ac8358bf49be0b03430d1f035fd234c
#
_cell.length_a   1.000
_cell.length_b   1.000
_cell.length_c   1.000
_cell.angle_alpha   90.00
_cell.angle_beta   90.00
_cell.angle_gamma   90.00
#
_symmetry.space_group_name_H-M   'P 1'
#
loop_
_entity.id
_entity.type
_entity.pdbx_description
1 polymer ?
#
loop_
_entity_poly.entity_id
_entity_poly.type
_entity_poly.pdbx_seq_one_letter_code
_entity_poly.pdbx_strand_id
1 'polypeptide(L)'
;MNILVVYNVVDTNDKTEVPALFSEQEIIFVEQAIEKALGAHNHRVAAVPIKDDLWGPLQKFDPNEWLIFNLCESIRNKTYLEPYIISVFEHLGFRYTGSPRHTLANCLNKARAKEIIEAHGLPTAQYQIFTPWTIQRHLEFPLFVKPVSEDASIGITRNSVVHDDQALRRRIRYVWDTYHQASLVEEFIEGREFNVTILGNDSPRVLPISEINFRRIRDPFARIVSFRAKWVPNSQEYIGTPPTCPARLSEATKNRIADIALRAYQAMGLRDYGRVDIRLKGNTPYVLEVNPNADLSPDAGIARAAGVAGMSYADLADEITRLAARRYRMKGFARPRLVTYELQAKSAGSDGIYSIPVSALLPIAARAARIKRPAIHAVAAPITA
;
A
#
# COMPACT_ATOMS: atom_id res chain seq x y z
N MET A 1 -16.05 -14.35 15.83
CA MET A 1 -15.94 -12.99 16.43
C MET A 1 -17.08 -12.13 15.94
N ASN A 2 -17.30 -10.99 16.59
CA ASN A 2 -18.14 -9.94 16.04
C ASN A 2 -17.25 -8.99 15.24
N ILE A 3 -17.58 -8.73 13.98
CA ILE A 3 -16.77 -7.94 13.05
C ILE A 3 -17.64 -6.85 12.42
N LEU A 4 -17.20 -5.61 12.48
CA LEU A 4 -17.79 -4.50 11.74
C LEU A 4 -17.01 -4.31 10.45
N VAL A 5 -17.63 -4.52 9.31
CA VAL A 5 -17.05 -4.11 8.01
C VAL A 5 -17.40 -2.64 7.82
N VAL A 6 -16.40 -1.78 8.02
CA VAL A 6 -16.56 -0.32 7.94
C VAL A 6 -16.02 0.16 6.61
N TYR A 7 -16.84 0.84 5.83
CA TYR A 7 -16.51 1.28 4.47
C TYR A 7 -17.05 2.68 4.18
N ASN A 8 -16.39 3.42 3.31
CA ASN A 8 -16.87 4.75 2.93
C ASN A 8 -17.90 4.65 1.80
N VAL A 9 -18.94 5.50 1.89
CA VAL A 9 -19.93 5.68 0.83
C VAL A 9 -19.76 7.06 0.22
N VAL A 10 -19.76 7.12 -1.10
CA VAL A 10 -19.60 8.36 -1.86
C VAL A 10 -20.96 9.09 -1.96
N ASP A 11 -20.95 10.42 -1.96
CA ASP A 11 -22.15 11.20 -2.24
C ASP A 11 -22.39 11.31 -3.76
N THR A 12 -23.42 10.62 -4.24
CA THR A 12 -23.80 10.63 -5.67
C THR A 12 -24.26 12.01 -6.17
N ASN A 13 -24.49 12.97 -5.27
CA ASN A 13 -24.86 14.34 -5.65
C ASN A 13 -23.66 15.20 -6.07
N ASP A 14 -22.45 14.75 -5.78
CA ASP A 14 -21.23 15.44 -6.24
C ASP A 14 -20.87 14.99 -7.65
N LYS A 15 -21.46 15.68 -8.63
CA LYS A 15 -21.37 15.34 -10.08
C LYS A 15 -20.00 15.60 -10.72
N THR A 16 -18.98 15.91 -9.93
CA THR A 16 -17.77 16.53 -10.50
C THR A 16 -16.69 15.56 -10.94
N GLU A 17 -16.73 14.25 -10.59
CA GLU A 17 -15.66 13.35 -11.02
C GLU A 17 -16.14 11.93 -11.37
N VAL A 18 -15.99 11.56 -12.64
CA VAL A 18 -16.16 10.18 -13.16
C VAL A 18 -15.39 9.11 -12.33
N PRO A 19 -14.20 9.40 -11.76
CA PRO A 19 -13.49 8.49 -10.88
C PRO A 19 -14.24 8.10 -9.59
N ALA A 20 -15.03 8.99 -9.01
CA ALA A 20 -15.75 8.76 -7.75
C ALA A 20 -16.86 7.70 -7.90
N LEU A 21 -17.57 7.69 -9.03
CA LEU A 21 -18.64 6.72 -9.29
C LEU A 21 -18.14 5.27 -9.42
N PHE A 22 -16.98 5.09 -10.07
CA PHE A 22 -16.39 3.74 -10.20
C PHE A 22 -15.88 3.21 -8.86
N SER A 23 -15.30 4.06 -8.03
CA SER A 23 -14.81 3.66 -6.72
C SER A 23 -15.94 3.29 -5.73
N GLU A 24 -17.12 3.91 -5.85
CA GLU A 24 -18.26 3.62 -4.97
C GLU A 24 -18.86 2.23 -5.21
N GLN A 25 -19.14 1.89 -6.46
CA GLN A 25 -19.65 0.55 -6.81
C GLN A 25 -18.67 -0.55 -6.44
N GLU A 26 -17.38 -0.28 -6.61
CA GLU A 26 -16.31 -1.20 -6.24
C GLU A 26 -16.23 -1.41 -4.73
N ILE A 27 -16.33 -0.35 -3.92
CA ILE A 27 -16.30 -0.48 -2.45
C ILE A 27 -17.49 -1.30 -1.93
N ILE A 28 -18.70 -1.08 -2.45
CA ILE A 28 -19.88 -1.89 -2.08
C ILE A 28 -19.69 -3.35 -2.49
N PHE A 29 -19.13 -3.60 -3.68
CA PHE A 29 -18.81 -4.95 -4.12
C PHE A 29 -17.78 -5.63 -3.21
N VAL A 30 -16.73 -4.91 -2.80
CA VAL A 30 -15.70 -5.43 -1.89
C VAL A 30 -16.30 -5.68 -0.51
N GLU A 31 -17.12 -4.75 0.01
CA GLU A 31 -17.79 -4.91 1.30
C GLU A 31 -18.63 -6.20 1.34
N GLN A 32 -19.51 -6.41 0.35
CA GLN A 32 -20.34 -7.61 0.26
C GLN A 32 -19.50 -8.90 0.14
N ALA A 33 -18.41 -8.85 -0.60
CA ALA A 33 -17.50 -9.97 -0.74
C ALA A 33 -16.80 -10.30 0.58
N ILE A 34 -16.36 -9.30 1.35
CA ILE A 34 -15.75 -9.46 2.67
C ILE A 34 -16.78 -9.95 3.71
N GLU A 35 -17.99 -9.38 3.73
CA GLU A 35 -19.06 -9.84 4.62
C GLU A 35 -19.33 -11.34 4.40
N LYS A 36 -19.53 -11.75 3.16
CA LYS A 36 -19.72 -13.15 2.78
C LYS A 36 -18.53 -14.03 3.18
N ALA A 37 -17.31 -13.56 2.92
CA ALA A 37 -16.08 -14.27 3.23
C ALA A 37 -15.93 -14.54 4.74
N LEU A 38 -16.15 -13.51 5.55
CA LEU A 38 -16.09 -13.60 7.01
C LEU A 38 -17.23 -14.46 7.57
N GLY A 39 -18.44 -14.37 7.01
CA GLY A 39 -19.58 -15.23 7.36
C GLY A 39 -19.29 -16.71 7.14
N ALA A 40 -18.55 -17.05 6.08
CA ALA A 40 -18.13 -18.44 5.79
C ALA A 40 -17.20 -19.02 6.89
N HIS A 41 -16.50 -18.18 7.63
CA HIS A 41 -15.67 -18.53 8.80
C HIS A 41 -16.42 -18.39 10.15
N ASN A 42 -17.76 -18.36 10.11
CA ASN A 42 -18.63 -18.26 11.30
C ASN A 42 -18.38 -16.99 12.15
N HIS A 43 -17.98 -15.89 11.53
CA HIS A 43 -17.98 -14.59 12.17
C HIS A 43 -19.39 -14.00 12.14
N ARG A 44 -19.78 -13.26 13.19
CA ARG A 44 -20.93 -12.41 13.17
C ARG A 44 -20.52 -11.08 12.55
N VAL A 45 -21.07 -10.74 11.40
CA VAL A 45 -20.67 -9.56 10.63
C VAL A 45 -21.78 -8.53 10.62
N ALA A 46 -21.41 -7.24 10.68
CA ALA A 46 -22.31 -6.12 10.45
C ALA A 46 -21.59 -5.10 9.57
N ALA A 47 -22.28 -4.66 8.52
CA ALA A 47 -21.79 -3.62 7.60
C ALA A 47 -22.10 -2.23 8.17
N VAL A 48 -21.13 -1.33 8.16
CA VAL A 48 -21.25 0.04 8.67
C VAL A 48 -20.79 1.02 7.60
N PRO A 49 -21.73 1.59 6.82
CA PRO A 49 -21.40 2.61 5.84
C PRO A 49 -21.07 3.94 6.53
N ILE A 50 -19.99 4.56 6.09
CA ILE A 50 -19.54 5.88 6.53
C ILE A 50 -19.67 6.86 5.37
N LYS A 51 -20.48 7.90 5.55
CA LYS A 51 -20.61 9.01 4.58
C LYS A 51 -19.87 10.24 5.11
N ASP A 52 -20.51 10.95 6.02
CA ASP A 52 -19.99 12.21 6.58
C ASP A 52 -19.71 12.11 8.08
N ASP A 53 -20.47 11.27 8.78
CA ASP A 53 -20.38 11.04 10.21
C ASP A 53 -19.73 9.68 10.50
N LEU A 54 -18.53 9.74 11.07
CA LEU A 54 -17.81 8.55 11.53
C LEU A 54 -18.24 8.10 12.93
N TRP A 55 -18.76 9.00 13.74
CA TRP A 55 -19.01 8.75 15.17
C TRP A 55 -20.35 8.06 15.41
N GLY A 56 -21.42 8.64 14.90
CA GLY A 56 -22.77 8.18 15.18
C GLY A 56 -23.02 6.71 14.83
N PRO A 57 -22.63 6.24 13.63
CA PRO A 57 -22.77 4.83 13.27
C PRO A 57 -21.99 3.88 14.18
N LEU A 58 -20.77 4.25 14.58
CA LEU A 58 -19.88 3.40 15.39
C LEU A 58 -20.27 3.37 16.87
N GLN A 59 -20.84 4.44 17.43
CA GLN A 59 -21.27 4.50 18.83
C GLN A 59 -22.37 3.47 19.19
N LYS A 60 -23.02 2.86 18.21
CA LYS A 60 -24.02 1.81 18.41
C LYS A 60 -23.42 0.45 18.80
N PHE A 61 -22.10 0.32 18.75
CA PHE A 61 -21.38 -0.93 18.97
C PHE A 61 -20.40 -0.80 20.13
N ASP A 62 -20.26 -1.85 20.94
CA ASP A 62 -19.28 -1.91 22.01
C ASP A 62 -17.87 -2.23 21.43
N PRO A 63 -16.86 -1.35 21.56
CA PRO A 63 -15.51 -1.59 21.06
C PRO A 63 -14.82 -2.77 21.73
N ASN A 64 -15.29 -3.24 22.89
CA ASN A 64 -14.75 -4.44 23.54
C ASN A 64 -15.23 -5.73 22.89
N GLU A 65 -16.41 -5.72 22.27
CA GLU A 65 -17.00 -6.89 21.64
C GLU A 65 -16.75 -6.98 20.14
N TRP A 66 -16.56 -5.84 19.47
CA TRP A 66 -16.45 -5.75 18.03
C TRP A 66 -15.02 -5.37 17.58
N LEU A 67 -14.58 -6.00 16.48
CA LEU A 67 -13.37 -5.64 15.75
C LEU A 67 -13.76 -5.04 14.42
N ILE A 68 -13.17 -3.93 14.04
CA ILE A 68 -13.40 -3.29 12.73
C ILE A 68 -12.53 -3.98 11.66
N PHE A 69 -13.16 -4.45 10.61
CA PHE A 69 -12.52 -4.71 9.33
C PHE A 69 -12.60 -3.43 8.49
N ASN A 70 -11.47 -2.76 8.33
CA ASN A 70 -11.43 -1.42 7.71
C ASN A 70 -11.31 -1.52 6.19
N LEU A 71 -12.29 -0.97 5.49
CA LEU A 71 -12.30 -0.76 4.04
C LEU A 71 -12.40 0.74 3.69
N CYS A 72 -12.27 1.63 4.67
CA CYS A 72 -12.36 3.05 4.41
C CYS A 72 -11.04 3.59 3.85
N GLU A 73 -11.10 4.24 2.69
CA GLU A 73 -9.97 4.87 2.00
C GLU A 73 -10.12 6.41 1.91
N SER A 74 -11.30 6.94 2.23
CA SER A 74 -11.57 8.37 2.13
C SER A 74 -12.74 8.81 3.01
N ILE A 75 -12.87 10.14 3.23
CA ILE A 75 -14.06 10.80 3.76
C ILE A 75 -14.44 11.89 2.76
N ARG A 76 -15.70 11.90 2.28
CA ARG A 76 -16.16 12.88 1.28
C ARG A 76 -15.22 12.91 0.06
N ASN A 77 -14.84 11.77 -0.46
CA ASN A 77 -13.90 11.59 -1.58
C ASN A 77 -12.51 12.19 -1.36
N LYS A 78 -12.14 12.49 -0.11
CA LYS A 78 -10.84 13.07 0.23
C LYS A 78 -9.95 12.00 0.86
N THR A 79 -9.06 11.42 0.07
CA THR A 79 -8.11 10.36 0.49
C THR A 79 -7.16 10.84 1.58
N TYR A 80 -6.78 12.12 1.60
CA TYR A 80 -5.93 12.67 2.64
C TYR A 80 -6.56 12.65 4.05
N LEU A 81 -7.87 12.37 4.16
CA LEU A 81 -8.57 12.18 5.42
C LEU A 81 -8.55 10.70 5.92
N GLU A 82 -8.03 9.76 5.16
CA GLU A 82 -7.92 8.36 5.57
C GLU A 82 -7.23 8.17 6.94
N PRO A 83 -6.10 8.82 7.26
CA PRO A 83 -5.47 8.70 8.58
C PRO A 83 -6.36 9.19 9.73
N TYR A 84 -7.30 10.10 9.45
CA TYR A 84 -8.26 10.59 10.43
C TYR A 84 -9.28 9.52 10.81
N ILE A 85 -9.69 8.68 9.88
CA ILE A 85 -10.60 7.55 10.12
C ILE A 85 -10.05 6.65 11.23
N ILE A 86 -8.78 6.29 11.11
CA ILE A 86 -8.08 5.47 12.11
C ILE A 86 -7.99 6.18 13.46
N SER A 87 -7.78 7.50 13.46
CA SER A 87 -7.79 8.27 14.72
C SER A 87 -9.14 8.20 15.45
N VAL A 88 -10.25 8.17 14.71
CA VAL A 88 -11.58 8.01 15.28
C VAL A 88 -11.76 6.60 15.85
N PHE A 89 -11.33 5.54 15.14
CA PHE A 89 -11.39 4.17 15.66
C PHE A 89 -10.61 4.05 16.97
N GLU A 90 -9.38 4.59 17.00
CA GLU A 90 -8.53 4.60 18.19
C GLU A 90 -9.16 5.39 19.36
N HIS A 91 -9.76 6.55 19.07
CA HIS A 91 -10.42 7.38 20.10
C HIS A 91 -11.66 6.70 20.69
N LEU A 92 -12.44 6.00 19.87
CA LEU A 92 -13.58 5.23 20.32
C LEU A 92 -13.21 3.89 20.99
N GLY A 93 -11.91 3.54 20.99
CA GLY A 93 -11.39 2.31 21.62
C GLY A 93 -11.55 1.05 20.77
N PHE A 94 -11.91 1.18 19.49
CA PHE A 94 -12.04 0.03 18.60
C PHE A 94 -10.69 -0.58 18.22
N ARG A 95 -10.67 -1.89 18.12
CA ARG A 95 -9.65 -2.66 17.45
C ARG A 95 -9.98 -2.73 15.97
N TYR A 96 -8.98 -2.67 15.10
CA TYR A 96 -9.20 -2.60 13.65
C TYR A 96 -8.13 -3.35 12.87
N THR A 97 -8.46 -3.77 11.63
CA THR A 97 -7.50 -4.36 10.68
C THR A 97 -6.71 -3.27 9.96
N GLY A 98 -5.49 -3.61 9.57
CA GLY A 98 -4.63 -2.74 8.76
C GLY A 98 -3.73 -1.81 9.57
N SER A 99 -3.13 -0.90 8.85
CA SER A 99 -2.04 -0.05 9.33
C SER A 99 -2.50 1.11 10.19
N PRO A 100 -1.64 1.63 11.10
CA PRO A 100 -1.97 2.76 11.96
C PRO A 100 -1.96 4.09 11.19
N ARG A 101 -2.60 5.11 11.76
CA ARG A 101 -2.75 6.44 11.15
C ARG A 101 -1.45 7.06 10.63
N HIS A 102 -0.34 6.91 11.36
CA HIS A 102 0.94 7.49 10.94
C HIS A 102 1.52 6.76 9.72
N THR A 103 1.32 5.46 9.59
CA THR A 103 1.70 4.69 8.40
C THR A 103 0.89 5.11 7.19
N LEU A 104 -0.44 5.24 7.34
CA LEU A 104 -1.32 5.75 6.27
C LEU A 104 -0.87 7.15 5.81
N ALA A 105 -0.66 8.08 6.75
CA ALA A 105 -0.21 9.44 6.45
C ALA A 105 1.17 9.46 5.74
N ASN A 106 2.12 8.63 6.19
CA ASN A 106 3.44 8.54 5.57
C ASN A 106 3.39 7.95 4.16
N CYS A 107 2.57 6.91 3.95
CA CYS A 107 2.43 6.27 2.63
C CYS A 107 1.69 7.17 1.64
N LEU A 108 0.64 7.87 2.08
CA LEU A 108 -0.11 8.80 1.25
C LEU A 108 0.76 9.93 0.71
N ASN A 109 1.69 10.45 1.51
CA ASN A 109 2.66 11.45 1.06
C ASN A 109 3.87 10.75 0.44
N LYS A 110 3.89 10.69 -0.91
CA LYS A 110 4.92 9.97 -1.68
C LYS A 110 6.34 10.48 -1.43
N ALA A 111 6.51 11.78 -1.15
CA ALA A 111 7.82 12.34 -0.79
C ALA A 111 8.27 11.79 0.56
N ARG A 112 7.38 11.80 1.55
CA ARG A 112 7.66 11.26 2.89
C ARG A 112 7.95 9.77 2.86
N ALA A 113 7.20 9.02 2.05
CA ALA A 113 7.44 7.59 1.85
C ALA A 113 8.86 7.34 1.31
N LYS A 114 9.30 8.12 0.30
CA LYS A 114 10.65 8.01 -0.27
C LYS A 114 11.75 8.36 0.76
N GLU A 115 11.57 9.42 1.55
CA GLU A 115 12.50 9.77 2.63
C GLU A 115 12.70 8.60 3.61
N ILE A 116 11.61 7.93 4.01
CA ILE A 116 11.67 6.79 4.92
C ILE A 116 12.37 5.59 4.25
N ILE A 117 12.06 5.31 2.99
CA ILE A 117 12.66 4.23 2.21
C ILE A 117 14.17 4.46 2.08
N GLU A 118 14.60 5.66 1.71
CA GLU A 118 16.01 6.04 1.59
C GLU A 118 16.74 5.97 2.93
N ALA A 119 16.13 6.45 4.01
CA ALA A 119 16.69 6.40 5.37
C ALA A 119 16.96 4.95 5.84
N HIS A 120 16.24 3.96 5.28
CA HIS A 120 16.45 2.54 5.56
C HIS A 120 17.39 1.86 4.53
N GLY A 121 18.03 2.64 3.66
CA GLY A 121 18.98 2.14 2.66
C GLY A 121 18.31 1.28 1.58
N LEU A 122 17.03 1.53 1.27
CA LEU A 122 16.28 0.81 0.25
C LEU A 122 16.29 1.58 -1.07
N PRO A 123 16.45 0.91 -2.21
CA PRO A 123 16.45 1.58 -3.50
C PRO A 123 15.08 2.17 -3.83
N THR A 124 15.04 3.45 -4.18
CA THR A 124 13.90 4.14 -4.79
C THR A 124 14.41 5.11 -5.85
N ALA A 125 13.57 5.56 -6.77
CA ALA A 125 13.96 6.51 -7.80
C ALA A 125 14.37 7.84 -7.16
N GLN A 126 15.44 8.48 -7.64
CA GLN A 126 15.81 9.84 -7.24
C GLN A 126 14.67 10.78 -7.59
N TYR A 127 14.41 11.78 -6.75
CA TYR A 127 13.24 12.62 -6.90
C TYR A 127 13.47 14.06 -6.41
N GLN A 128 12.62 14.94 -6.89
CA GLN A 128 12.48 16.33 -6.43
C GLN A 128 11.01 16.68 -6.32
N ILE A 129 10.71 17.67 -5.48
CA ILE A 129 9.34 18.20 -5.33
C ILE A 129 9.30 19.57 -5.97
N PHE A 130 8.32 19.77 -6.86
CA PHE A 130 8.13 21.04 -7.56
C PHE A 130 6.72 21.60 -7.42
N THR A 131 6.67 22.90 -7.34
CA THR A 131 5.50 23.72 -7.66
C THR A 131 5.78 24.48 -8.95
N PRO A 132 4.79 25.10 -9.61
CA PRO A 132 5.03 25.89 -10.83
C PRO A 132 6.07 27.01 -10.67
N TRP A 133 6.35 27.43 -9.45
CA TRP A 133 7.25 28.55 -9.15
C TRP A 133 8.64 28.13 -8.70
N THR A 134 8.86 26.84 -8.41
CA THR A 134 10.10 26.35 -7.76
C THR A 134 10.83 25.31 -8.63
N ILE A 135 10.73 25.42 -9.97
CA ILE A 135 11.30 24.41 -10.86
C ILE A 135 12.80 24.70 -11.06
N GLN A 136 13.62 24.04 -10.25
CA GLN A 136 15.06 24.00 -10.39
C GLN A 136 15.50 22.52 -10.42
N ARG A 137 15.56 21.97 -11.64
CA ARG A 137 15.81 20.54 -11.86
C ARG A 137 17.30 20.20 -11.77
N HIS A 138 17.58 19.09 -11.06
CA HIS A 138 18.91 18.44 -11.01
C HIS A 138 18.86 17.00 -11.57
N LEU A 139 17.65 16.46 -11.82
CA LEU A 139 17.43 15.11 -12.35
C LEU A 139 17.58 15.07 -13.86
N GLU A 140 18.05 13.95 -14.40
CA GLU A 140 18.18 13.70 -15.82
C GLU A 140 16.90 13.12 -16.45
N PHE A 141 16.60 13.49 -17.69
CA PHE A 141 15.48 12.91 -18.43
C PHE A 141 15.76 11.47 -18.89
N PRO A 142 14.72 10.63 -19.06
CA PRO A 142 13.29 10.91 -18.87
C PRO A 142 12.86 10.92 -17.40
N LEU A 143 11.87 11.77 -17.07
CA LEU A 143 11.32 11.91 -15.73
C LEU A 143 9.86 11.49 -15.67
N PHE A 144 9.43 11.04 -14.49
CA PHE A 144 8.05 10.69 -14.21
C PHE A 144 7.45 11.72 -13.23
N VAL A 145 6.32 12.31 -13.60
CA VAL A 145 5.66 13.39 -12.85
C VAL A 145 4.29 12.93 -12.36
N LYS A 146 4.08 12.96 -11.06
CA LYS A 146 2.82 12.59 -10.41
C LYS A 146 2.47 13.54 -9.26
N PRO A 147 1.18 13.64 -8.86
CA PRO A 147 0.81 14.35 -7.64
C PRO A 147 1.48 13.74 -6.41
N VAL A 148 1.81 14.59 -5.42
CA VAL A 148 2.50 14.13 -4.19
C VAL A 148 1.61 13.24 -3.31
N SER A 149 0.30 13.54 -3.24
CA SER A 149 -0.61 12.95 -2.24
C SER A 149 -1.87 12.34 -2.85
N GLU A 150 -1.81 11.89 -4.09
CA GLU A 150 -2.88 11.12 -4.71
C GLU A 150 -2.55 9.64 -4.71
N ASP A 151 -3.58 8.78 -4.64
CA ASP A 151 -3.49 7.34 -4.73
C ASP A 151 -4.20 6.80 -5.98
N ALA A 152 -4.32 5.47 -6.12
CA ALA A 152 -5.10 4.79 -7.16
C ALA A 152 -4.77 5.21 -8.60
N SER A 153 -3.53 5.62 -8.89
CA SER A 153 -3.08 6.17 -10.19
C SER A 153 -3.79 7.48 -10.60
N ILE A 154 -4.45 8.18 -9.67
CA ILE A 154 -5.05 9.49 -9.94
C ILE A 154 -3.95 10.45 -10.40
N GLY A 155 -4.22 11.17 -11.47
CA GLY A 155 -3.26 12.09 -12.08
C GLY A 155 -2.15 11.41 -12.89
N ILE A 156 -2.12 10.10 -13.04
CA ILE A 156 -1.14 9.40 -13.87
C ILE A 156 -1.73 9.14 -15.26
N THR A 157 -1.06 9.69 -16.27
CA THR A 157 -1.42 9.56 -17.69
C THR A 157 -0.17 9.30 -18.52
N ARG A 158 -0.30 9.09 -19.83
CA ARG A 158 0.87 9.00 -20.74
C ARG A 158 1.78 10.23 -20.67
N ASN A 159 1.18 11.42 -20.40
CA ASN A 159 1.95 12.66 -20.26
C ASN A 159 2.68 12.77 -18.90
N SER A 160 2.59 11.77 -18.04
CA SER A 160 3.35 11.72 -16.80
C SER A 160 4.84 11.45 -17.04
N VAL A 161 5.22 10.80 -18.14
CA VAL A 161 6.61 10.67 -18.56
C VAL A 161 6.97 11.86 -19.45
N VAL A 162 8.03 12.58 -19.07
CA VAL A 162 8.47 13.81 -19.74
C VAL A 162 9.94 13.70 -20.18
N HIS A 163 10.29 14.30 -21.31
CA HIS A 163 11.59 14.15 -21.94
C HIS A 163 12.34 15.49 -22.11
N ASP A 164 11.71 16.60 -21.76
CA ASP A 164 12.29 17.94 -21.84
C ASP A 164 11.68 18.89 -20.80
N ASP A 165 12.32 20.03 -20.60
CA ASP A 165 11.91 21.03 -19.62
C ASP A 165 10.54 21.67 -19.95
N GLN A 166 10.17 21.76 -21.21
CA GLN A 166 8.87 22.30 -21.61
C GLN A 166 7.73 21.34 -21.21
N ALA A 167 7.90 20.04 -21.48
CA ALA A 167 6.95 19.01 -21.08
C ALA A 167 6.85 18.93 -19.54
N LEU A 168 8.00 19.01 -18.85
CA LEU A 168 8.07 19.03 -17.38
C LEU A 168 7.26 20.20 -16.80
N ARG A 169 7.48 21.43 -17.29
CA ARG A 169 6.74 22.62 -16.84
C ARG A 169 5.25 22.52 -17.09
N ARG A 170 4.84 22.04 -18.28
CA ARG A 170 3.41 21.81 -18.59
C ARG A 170 2.81 20.79 -17.63
N ARG A 171 3.53 19.71 -17.33
CA ARG A 171 3.03 18.65 -16.47
C ARG A 171 2.91 19.07 -15.01
N ILE A 172 3.89 19.80 -14.47
CA ILE A 172 3.83 20.37 -13.12
C ILE A 172 2.66 21.36 -13.01
N ARG A 173 2.46 22.21 -14.02
CA ARG A 173 1.33 23.14 -14.07
C ARG A 173 -0.01 22.39 -14.04
N TYR A 174 -0.16 21.35 -14.86
CA TYR A 174 -1.35 20.50 -14.86
C TYR A 174 -1.65 19.89 -13.48
N VAL A 175 -0.65 19.35 -12.81
CA VAL A 175 -0.83 18.78 -11.46
C VAL A 175 -1.30 19.86 -10.49
N TRP A 176 -0.69 21.02 -10.53
CA TRP A 176 -1.08 22.14 -9.67
C TRP A 176 -2.50 22.63 -9.93
N ASP A 177 -2.83 22.88 -11.18
CA ASP A 177 -4.13 23.46 -11.56
C ASP A 177 -5.30 22.46 -11.33
N THR A 178 -5.01 21.15 -11.44
CA THR A 178 -6.05 20.10 -11.31
C THR A 178 -6.19 19.59 -9.87
N TYR A 179 -5.08 19.37 -9.17
CA TYR A 179 -5.08 18.72 -7.87
C TYR A 179 -4.70 19.66 -6.70
N HIS A 180 -4.32 20.89 -6.98
CA HIS A 180 -3.93 21.91 -5.99
C HIS A 180 -2.83 21.47 -5.03
N GLN A 181 -1.89 20.66 -5.53
CA GLN A 181 -0.77 20.13 -4.76
C GLN A 181 0.54 20.14 -5.56
N ALA A 182 1.65 19.97 -4.85
CA ALA A 182 2.97 19.86 -5.47
C ALA A 182 3.08 18.58 -6.33
N SER A 183 4.03 18.61 -7.26
CA SER A 183 4.39 17.45 -8.08
C SER A 183 5.60 16.74 -7.47
N LEU A 184 5.51 15.43 -7.30
CA LEU A 184 6.68 14.56 -7.20
C LEU A 184 7.19 14.30 -8.61
N VAL A 185 8.43 14.68 -8.85
CA VAL A 185 9.16 14.44 -10.10
C VAL A 185 10.29 13.47 -9.79
N GLU A 186 10.33 12.34 -10.46
CA GLU A 186 11.31 11.29 -10.20
C GLU A 186 11.91 10.74 -11.49
N GLU A 187 13.09 10.12 -11.41
CA GLU A 187 13.66 9.38 -12.52
C GLU A 187 12.69 8.31 -12.99
N PHE A 188 12.51 8.21 -14.31
CA PHE A 188 11.75 7.12 -14.89
C PHE A 188 12.55 5.82 -14.81
N ILE A 189 12.10 4.91 -13.95
CA ILE A 189 12.75 3.58 -13.84
C ILE A 189 12.21 2.68 -14.94
N GLU A 190 12.98 2.48 -15.99
CA GLU A 190 12.63 1.51 -17.03
C GLU A 190 12.86 0.09 -16.54
N GLY A 191 11.83 -0.78 -16.68
CA GLY A 191 11.95 -2.17 -16.27
C GLY A 191 10.61 -2.87 -16.07
N ARG A 192 10.71 -4.10 -15.58
CA ARG A 192 9.54 -4.93 -15.23
C ARG A 192 8.93 -4.42 -13.93
N GLU A 193 7.59 -4.41 -13.84
CA GLU A 193 6.87 -3.94 -12.66
C GLU A 193 6.20 -5.09 -11.92
N PHE A 194 6.37 -5.10 -10.59
CA PHE A 194 5.89 -6.15 -9.71
C PHE A 194 5.05 -5.57 -8.58
N ASN A 195 3.95 -6.27 -8.27
CA ASN A 195 3.18 -6.05 -7.06
C ASN A 195 3.51 -7.16 -6.07
N VAL A 196 3.99 -6.80 -4.90
CA VAL A 196 4.42 -7.73 -3.86
C VAL A 196 3.49 -7.64 -2.67
N THR A 197 2.62 -8.63 -2.52
CA THR A 197 1.71 -8.73 -1.38
C THR A 197 2.42 -9.31 -0.17
N ILE A 198 2.22 -8.70 0.99
CA ILE A 198 2.78 -9.12 2.26
C ILE A 198 1.66 -9.25 3.28
N LEU A 199 1.66 -10.36 4.04
CA LEU A 199 0.74 -10.63 5.14
C LEU A 199 1.52 -10.87 6.43
N GLY A 200 1.09 -10.24 7.52
CA GLY A 200 1.63 -10.51 8.87
C GLY A 200 2.16 -9.30 9.60
N ASN A 201 2.47 -9.51 10.88
CA ASN A 201 2.97 -8.49 11.82
C ASN A 201 4.41 -8.82 12.26
N ASP A 202 4.59 -9.63 13.30
CA ASP A 202 5.91 -9.94 13.86
C ASP A 202 6.81 -10.75 12.91
N SER A 203 6.20 -11.59 12.08
CA SER A 203 6.85 -12.41 11.06
C SER A 203 6.07 -12.31 9.75
N PRO A 204 6.12 -11.17 9.07
CA PRO A 204 5.39 -10.98 7.83
C PRO A 204 5.96 -11.85 6.73
N ARG A 205 5.08 -12.36 5.86
CA ARG A 205 5.43 -13.25 4.75
C ARG A 205 5.05 -12.63 3.41
N VAL A 206 5.91 -12.81 2.43
CA VAL A 206 5.66 -12.43 1.04
C VAL A 206 4.84 -13.52 0.37
N LEU A 207 3.72 -13.15 -0.25
CA LEU A 207 2.93 -14.03 -1.10
C LEU A 207 3.55 -14.13 -2.51
N PRO A 208 3.10 -15.07 -3.36
CA PRO A 208 3.57 -15.15 -4.73
C PRO A 208 3.53 -13.80 -5.45
N ILE A 209 4.69 -13.38 -5.99
CA ILE A 209 4.87 -12.08 -6.60
C ILE A 209 4.06 -11.98 -7.89
N SER A 210 3.29 -10.92 -8.06
CA SER A 210 2.58 -10.58 -9.30
C SER A 210 3.42 -9.66 -10.17
N GLU A 211 3.34 -9.82 -11.49
CA GLU A 211 3.97 -8.94 -12.48
C GLU A 211 2.89 -8.25 -13.31
N ILE A 212 3.03 -6.95 -13.53
CA ILE A 212 2.24 -6.23 -14.54
C ILE A 212 2.91 -6.44 -15.90
N ASN A 213 2.20 -7.06 -16.81
CA ASN A 213 2.76 -7.44 -18.10
C ASN A 213 2.59 -6.34 -19.15
N PHE A 214 3.67 -5.66 -19.50
CA PHE A 214 3.68 -4.61 -20.51
C PHE A 214 4.03 -5.07 -21.94
N ARG A 215 4.09 -6.38 -22.22
CA ARG A 215 4.57 -6.90 -23.52
C ARG A 215 3.76 -6.40 -24.72
N ARG A 216 2.50 -6.03 -24.53
CA ARG A 216 1.64 -5.48 -25.56
C ARG A 216 1.87 -3.99 -25.82
N ILE A 217 2.64 -3.32 -24.96
CA ILE A 217 2.96 -1.90 -25.06
C ILE A 217 4.36 -1.77 -25.69
N ARG A 218 4.42 -1.27 -26.93
CA ARG A 218 5.67 -1.15 -27.70
C ARG A 218 6.57 -0.05 -27.13
N ASP A 219 6.02 1.11 -26.91
CA ASP A 219 6.73 2.26 -26.36
C ASP A 219 7.13 2.00 -24.90
N PRO A 220 8.44 1.95 -24.55
CA PRO A 220 8.89 1.71 -23.17
C PRO A 220 8.43 2.79 -22.22
N PHE A 221 8.25 4.03 -22.67
CA PHE A 221 7.80 5.16 -21.84
C PHE A 221 6.29 5.17 -21.59
N ALA A 222 5.53 4.40 -22.37
CA ALA A 222 4.11 4.15 -22.13
C ALA A 222 3.86 2.94 -21.22
N ARG A 223 4.90 2.22 -20.77
CA ARG A 223 4.79 1.08 -19.85
C ARG A 223 4.63 1.54 -18.41
N ILE A 224 3.49 2.14 -18.14
CA ILE A 224 3.09 2.67 -16.83
C ILE A 224 1.67 2.20 -16.50
N VAL A 225 1.37 2.04 -15.20
CA VAL A 225 0.00 1.79 -14.72
C VAL A 225 -0.70 3.14 -14.57
N SER A 226 -1.25 3.64 -15.67
CA SER A 226 -2.01 4.89 -15.70
C SER A 226 -3.40 4.70 -15.07
N PHE A 227 -4.10 5.81 -14.78
CA PHE A 227 -5.50 5.77 -14.37
C PHE A 227 -6.36 4.92 -15.32
N ARG A 228 -6.18 5.09 -16.64
CA ARG A 228 -6.92 4.30 -17.65
C ARG A 228 -6.56 2.82 -17.63
N ALA A 229 -5.29 2.48 -17.30
CA ALA A 229 -4.85 1.10 -17.18
C ALA A 229 -5.47 0.38 -15.98
N LYS A 230 -5.88 1.13 -14.94
CA LYS A 230 -6.49 0.58 -13.73
C LYS A 230 -8.03 0.60 -13.78
N TRP A 231 -8.62 1.70 -14.26
CA TRP A 231 -10.03 2.02 -14.03
C TRP A 231 -10.91 2.10 -15.29
N VAL A 232 -10.35 1.97 -16.51
CA VAL A 232 -11.13 2.06 -17.73
C VAL A 232 -11.10 0.72 -18.45
N PRO A 233 -12.02 -0.21 -18.14
CA PRO A 233 -12.12 -1.50 -18.82
C PRO A 233 -12.22 -1.30 -20.36
N ASN A 234 -11.59 -2.20 -21.10
CA ASN A 234 -11.52 -2.16 -22.57
C ASN A 234 -10.67 -1.01 -23.16
N SER A 235 -10.04 -0.15 -22.35
CA SER A 235 -9.02 0.75 -22.89
C SER A 235 -7.79 -0.02 -23.36
N GLN A 236 -7.04 0.57 -24.31
CA GLN A 236 -5.77 -0.04 -24.77
C GLN A 236 -4.78 -0.23 -23.62
N GLU A 237 -4.78 0.72 -22.68
CA GLU A 237 -3.95 0.68 -21.49
C GLU A 237 -4.34 -0.49 -20.57
N TYR A 238 -5.63 -0.67 -20.29
CA TYR A 238 -6.15 -1.77 -19.46
C TYR A 238 -5.83 -3.14 -20.07
N ILE A 239 -6.17 -3.33 -21.37
CA ILE A 239 -5.89 -4.56 -22.11
C ILE A 239 -4.37 -4.79 -22.26
N GLY A 240 -3.58 -3.71 -22.29
CA GLY A 240 -2.14 -3.72 -22.46
C GLY A 240 -1.35 -4.08 -21.20
N THR A 241 -2.00 -4.10 -20.02
CA THR A 241 -1.35 -4.32 -18.72
C THR A 241 -1.92 -5.49 -17.90
N PRO A 242 -2.13 -6.68 -18.50
CA PRO A 242 -2.66 -7.81 -17.74
C PRO A 242 -1.67 -8.26 -16.67
N PRO A 243 -2.15 -8.53 -15.44
CA PRO A 243 -1.31 -9.07 -14.38
C PRO A 243 -1.02 -10.56 -14.61
N THR A 244 0.14 -11.02 -14.15
CA THR A 244 0.54 -12.43 -14.13
C THR A 244 1.03 -12.80 -12.74
N CYS A 245 0.45 -13.83 -12.12
CA CYS A 245 0.87 -14.36 -10.83
C CYS A 245 0.90 -15.90 -10.90
N PRO A 246 1.99 -16.56 -10.48
CA PRO A 246 3.25 -15.98 -10.06
C PRO A 246 4.05 -15.39 -11.24
N ALA A 247 4.86 -14.37 -10.96
CA ALA A 247 5.79 -13.80 -11.92
C ALA A 247 6.87 -14.83 -12.30
N ARG A 248 7.25 -14.87 -13.57
CA ARG A 248 8.37 -15.72 -14.05
C ARG A 248 9.70 -15.04 -13.71
N LEU A 249 10.33 -15.50 -12.63
CA LEU A 249 11.59 -14.97 -12.09
C LEU A 249 12.57 -16.11 -11.80
N SER A 250 13.88 -15.82 -11.88
CA SER A 250 14.88 -16.68 -11.25
C SER A 250 14.74 -16.59 -9.72
N GLU A 251 15.12 -17.64 -9.00
CA GLU A 251 15.05 -17.63 -7.52
C GLU A 251 15.87 -16.46 -6.91
N ALA A 252 17.04 -16.16 -7.48
CA ALA A 252 17.87 -15.04 -7.03
C ALA A 252 17.16 -13.69 -7.19
N THR A 253 16.46 -13.46 -8.28
CA THR A 253 15.70 -12.23 -8.52
C THR A 253 14.45 -12.16 -7.64
N LYS A 254 13.72 -13.27 -7.52
CA LYS A 254 12.55 -13.39 -6.64
C LYS A 254 12.91 -13.05 -5.18
N ASN A 255 13.99 -13.66 -4.67
CA ASN A 255 14.43 -13.42 -3.30
C ASN A 255 14.87 -11.98 -3.07
N ARG A 256 15.52 -11.34 -4.04
CA ARG A 256 15.91 -9.93 -3.96
C ARG A 256 14.71 -8.99 -3.94
N ILE A 257 13.70 -9.22 -4.79
CA ILE A 257 12.46 -8.45 -4.80
C ILE A 257 11.71 -8.65 -3.47
N ALA A 258 11.60 -9.89 -3.00
CA ALA A 258 10.95 -10.22 -1.75
C ALA A 258 11.62 -9.56 -0.54
N ASP A 259 12.96 -9.56 -0.46
CA ASP A 259 13.72 -8.89 0.61
C ASP A 259 13.46 -7.39 0.63
N ILE A 260 13.58 -6.71 -0.50
CA ILE A 260 13.33 -5.27 -0.60
C ILE A 260 11.89 -4.94 -0.22
N ALA A 261 10.91 -5.71 -0.72
CA ALA A 261 9.51 -5.49 -0.39
C ALA A 261 9.23 -5.67 1.11
N LEU A 262 9.78 -6.73 1.71
CA LEU A 262 9.60 -7.02 3.13
C LEU A 262 10.21 -5.93 4.01
N ARG A 263 11.41 -5.49 3.68
CA ARG A 263 12.07 -4.39 4.39
C ARG A 263 11.33 -3.06 4.22
N ALA A 264 10.78 -2.77 3.04
CA ALA A 264 9.95 -1.58 2.82
C ALA A 264 8.66 -1.63 3.64
N TYR A 265 7.98 -2.79 3.67
CA TYR A 265 6.81 -3.04 4.51
C TYR A 265 7.09 -2.73 6.00
N GLN A 266 8.21 -3.24 6.51
CA GLN A 266 8.63 -3.03 7.91
C GLN A 266 9.05 -1.59 8.18
N ALA A 267 9.83 -0.98 7.30
CA ALA A 267 10.30 0.41 7.42
C ALA A 267 9.14 1.41 7.47
N MET A 268 8.10 1.17 6.68
CA MET A 268 6.90 2.01 6.67
C MET A 268 5.93 1.70 7.82
N GLY A 269 6.16 0.63 8.59
CA GLY A 269 5.34 0.25 9.74
C GLY A 269 3.98 -0.31 9.38
N LEU A 270 3.88 -1.03 8.26
CA LEU A 270 2.63 -1.69 7.86
C LEU A 270 2.25 -2.79 8.84
N ARG A 271 0.95 -3.09 8.90
CA ARG A 271 0.36 -4.10 9.78
C ARG A 271 -0.65 -4.94 9.02
N ASP A 272 -0.77 -6.20 9.45
CA ASP A 272 -1.72 -7.19 9.00
C ASP A 272 -1.54 -7.55 7.51
N TYR A 273 -1.61 -6.57 6.60
CA TYR A 273 -1.41 -6.75 5.17
C TYR A 273 -0.91 -5.46 4.48
N GLY A 274 -0.44 -5.60 3.27
CA GLY A 274 -0.11 -4.49 2.39
C GLY A 274 0.52 -4.94 1.08
N ARG A 275 0.74 -3.98 0.19
CA ARG A 275 1.37 -4.20 -1.12
C ARG A 275 2.52 -3.23 -1.34
N VAL A 276 3.63 -3.76 -1.78
CA VAL A 276 4.78 -2.96 -2.22
C VAL A 276 4.91 -3.08 -3.73
N ASP A 277 4.90 -1.95 -4.42
CA ASP A 277 5.03 -1.87 -5.87
C ASP A 277 6.49 -1.59 -6.22
N ILE A 278 7.08 -2.42 -7.08
CA ILE A 278 8.52 -2.44 -7.36
C ILE A 278 8.77 -2.45 -8.86
N ARG A 279 9.74 -1.65 -9.32
CA ARG A 279 10.34 -1.80 -10.65
C ARG A 279 11.73 -2.39 -10.58
N LEU A 280 12.00 -3.35 -11.47
CA LEU A 280 13.30 -3.98 -11.60
C LEU A 280 14.05 -3.42 -12.80
N LYS A 281 15.07 -2.59 -12.54
CA LYS A 281 15.99 -2.07 -13.55
C LYS A 281 17.30 -2.88 -13.50
N GLY A 282 17.56 -3.67 -14.52
CA GLY A 282 18.66 -4.65 -14.48
C GLY A 282 18.44 -5.65 -13.33
N ASN A 283 19.31 -5.61 -12.34
CA ASN A 283 19.23 -6.46 -11.15
C ASN A 283 18.78 -5.70 -9.88
N THR A 284 18.47 -4.42 -9.96
CA THR A 284 18.12 -3.58 -8.82
C THR A 284 16.61 -3.38 -8.73
N PRO A 285 15.94 -3.86 -7.67
CA PRO A 285 14.53 -3.57 -7.40
C PRO A 285 14.42 -2.16 -6.79
N TYR A 286 13.65 -1.29 -7.42
CA TYR A 286 13.33 0.04 -6.93
C TYR A 286 11.92 0.07 -6.37
N VAL A 287 11.75 0.49 -5.12
CA VAL A 287 10.42 0.70 -4.52
C VAL A 287 9.79 1.92 -5.16
N LEU A 288 8.63 1.72 -5.78
CA LEU A 288 7.83 2.80 -6.38
C LEU A 288 6.85 3.38 -5.38
N GLU A 289 6.16 2.49 -4.65
CA GLU A 289 5.08 2.83 -3.74
C GLU A 289 4.89 1.73 -2.70
N VAL A 290 4.37 2.12 -1.51
CA VAL A 290 3.98 1.19 -0.46
C VAL A 290 2.53 1.48 -0.10
N ASN A 291 1.67 0.47 -0.25
CA ASN A 291 0.22 0.58 -0.09
C ASN A 291 -0.23 -0.14 1.19
N PRO A 292 -0.50 0.60 2.28
CA PRO A 292 -0.86 0.04 3.58
C PRO A 292 -2.33 -0.39 3.66
N ASN A 293 -3.20 0.18 2.83
CA ASN A 293 -4.62 -0.17 2.67
C ASN A 293 -4.85 -0.54 1.21
N ALA A 294 -4.18 -1.60 0.77
CA ALA A 294 -4.21 -2.01 -0.63
C ALA A 294 -5.51 -2.73 -0.96
N ASP A 295 -5.97 -2.53 -2.19
CA ASP A 295 -7.21 -3.08 -2.76
C ASP A 295 -7.42 -4.57 -2.43
N LEU A 296 -8.55 -4.85 -1.77
CA LEU A 296 -8.99 -6.17 -1.34
C LEU A 296 -10.12 -6.74 -2.21
N SER A 297 -10.39 -6.16 -3.39
CA SER A 297 -11.36 -6.73 -4.33
C SER A 297 -11.03 -8.20 -4.64
N PRO A 298 -12.02 -9.07 -4.86
CA PRO A 298 -11.79 -10.50 -5.13
C PRO A 298 -10.91 -10.78 -6.35
N ASP A 299 -10.82 -9.86 -7.30
CA ASP A 299 -9.99 -9.90 -8.50
C ASP A 299 -8.71 -9.07 -8.40
N ALA A 300 -8.47 -8.40 -7.28
CA ALA A 300 -7.29 -7.58 -7.03
C ALA A 300 -6.00 -8.40 -6.90
N GLY A 301 -4.88 -7.68 -6.88
CA GLY A 301 -3.53 -8.27 -6.79
C GLY A 301 -3.32 -9.09 -5.52
N ILE A 302 -3.86 -8.64 -4.38
CA ILE A 302 -3.76 -9.34 -3.09
C ILE A 302 -4.53 -10.65 -3.12
N ALA A 303 -5.80 -10.63 -3.53
CA ALA A 303 -6.63 -11.82 -3.64
C ALA A 303 -6.04 -12.84 -4.63
N ARG A 304 -5.51 -12.37 -5.76
CA ARG A 304 -4.83 -13.22 -6.75
C ARG A 304 -3.58 -13.89 -6.18
N ALA A 305 -2.74 -13.14 -5.47
CA ALA A 305 -1.53 -13.67 -4.83
C ALA A 305 -1.88 -14.69 -3.74
N ALA A 306 -2.93 -14.45 -2.96
CA ALA A 306 -3.45 -15.37 -1.95
C ALA A 306 -3.97 -16.66 -2.60
N GLY A 307 -4.75 -16.57 -3.70
CA GLY A 307 -5.24 -17.72 -4.45
C GLY A 307 -4.11 -18.60 -4.99
N VAL A 308 -3.05 -17.99 -5.54
CA VAL A 308 -1.85 -18.73 -5.99
C VAL A 308 -1.11 -19.39 -4.82
N ALA A 309 -1.16 -18.80 -3.62
CA ALA A 309 -0.63 -19.39 -2.39
C ALA A 309 -1.54 -20.47 -1.79
N GLY A 310 -2.67 -20.83 -2.43
CA GLY A 310 -3.60 -21.84 -1.96
C GLY A 310 -4.62 -21.34 -0.91
N MET A 311 -4.74 -20.03 -0.73
CA MET A 311 -5.73 -19.42 0.17
C MET A 311 -6.98 -19.03 -0.63
N SER A 312 -8.16 -19.45 -0.19
CA SER A 312 -9.40 -18.89 -0.71
C SER A 312 -9.55 -17.41 -0.32
N TYR A 313 -10.45 -16.72 -1.00
CA TYR A 313 -10.75 -15.33 -0.61
C TYR A 313 -11.31 -15.21 0.82
N ALA A 314 -12.08 -16.21 1.25
CA ALA A 314 -12.58 -16.31 2.62
C ALA A 314 -11.43 -16.50 3.63
N ASP A 315 -10.45 -17.35 3.32
CA ASP A 315 -9.26 -17.56 4.16
C ASP A 315 -8.40 -16.27 4.25
N LEU A 316 -8.31 -15.52 3.17
CA LEU A 316 -7.59 -14.24 3.16
C LEU A 316 -8.24 -13.23 4.11
N ALA A 317 -9.57 -13.04 4.02
CA ALA A 317 -10.30 -12.12 4.89
C ALA A 317 -10.21 -12.55 6.37
N ASP A 318 -10.35 -13.83 6.65
CA ASP A 318 -10.20 -14.40 7.99
C ASP A 318 -8.76 -14.23 8.51
N GLU A 319 -7.74 -14.48 7.70
CA GLU A 319 -6.33 -14.32 8.12
C GLU A 319 -6.01 -12.85 8.44
N ILE A 320 -6.45 -11.88 7.65
CA ILE A 320 -6.28 -10.44 7.96
C ILE A 320 -6.95 -10.12 9.30
N THR A 321 -8.15 -10.62 9.52
CA THR A 321 -8.88 -10.44 10.77
C THR A 321 -8.15 -11.07 11.96
N ARG A 322 -7.63 -12.29 11.81
CA ARG A 322 -6.86 -13.00 12.85
C ARG A 322 -5.55 -12.29 13.15
N LEU A 323 -4.88 -11.74 12.14
CA LEU A 323 -3.64 -10.96 12.32
C LEU A 323 -3.90 -9.76 13.22
N ALA A 324 -4.99 -9.01 12.98
CA ALA A 324 -5.41 -7.90 13.82
C ALA A 324 -5.78 -8.38 15.24
N ALA A 325 -6.61 -9.41 15.36
CA ALA A 325 -7.04 -9.95 16.65
C ALA A 325 -5.83 -10.41 17.52
N ARG A 326 -4.84 -11.07 16.92
CA ARG A 326 -3.59 -11.47 17.60
C ARG A 326 -2.78 -10.27 18.09
N ARG A 327 -2.65 -9.25 17.24
CA ARG A 327 -1.93 -8.01 17.56
C ARG A 327 -2.55 -7.30 18.77
N TYR A 328 -3.88 -7.32 18.88
CA TYR A 328 -4.60 -6.77 20.03
C TYR A 328 -4.75 -7.76 21.20
N ARG A 329 -4.17 -8.97 21.12
CA ARG A 329 -4.25 -10.02 22.17
C ARG A 329 -5.69 -10.34 22.58
N MET A 330 -6.60 -10.38 21.60
CA MET A 330 -8.00 -10.71 21.88
C MET A 330 -8.14 -12.15 22.38
N LYS A 331 -8.97 -12.36 23.41
CA LYS A 331 -9.22 -13.69 23.99
C LYS A 331 -9.80 -14.65 22.94
N GLY A 332 -9.36 -15.89 22.92
CA GLY A 332 -9.83 -16.92 21.99
C GLY A 332 -8.99 -17.13 20.73
N PHE A 333 -7.98 -16.28 20.51
CA PHE A 333 -7.01 -16.47 19.42
C PHE A 333 -5.73 -17.11 19.96
N ALA A 334 -5.77 -18.45 20.12
CA ALA A 334 -4.56 -19.22 20.33
C ALA A 334 -3.61 -19.06 19.11
N ARG A 335 -2.29 -19.15 19.35
CA ARG A 335 -1.28 -19.14 18.29
C ARG A 335 -1.72 -20.10 17.18
N PRO A 336 -1.70 -19.71 15.90
CA PRO A 336 -2.07 -20.61 14.82
C PRO A 336 -1.15 -21.83 14.88
N ARG A 337 -1.69 -23.02 14.69
CA ARG A 337 -0.89 -24.11 14.15
C ARG A 337 -0.32 -23.58 12.85
N LEU A 338 1.00 -23.61 12.70
CA LEU A 338 1.68 -23.38 11.43
C LEU A 338 1.02 -24.31 10.41
N VAL A 339 0.11 -23.77 9.60
CA VAL A 339 -0.32 -24.44 8.40
C VAL A 339 0.83 -24.20 7.45
N THR A 340 1.73 -25.16 7.36
CA THR A 340 2.69 -25.26 6.28
C THR A 340 1.87 -25.53 5.02
N TYR A 341 1.63 -24.49 4.23
CA TYR A 341 1.16 -24.69 2.87
C TYR A 341 2.34 -25.28 2.08
N GLU A 342 2.38 -26.59 1.98
CA GLU A 342 3.24 -27.27 1.02
C GLU A 342 2.79 -26.81 -0.37
N LEU A 343 3.66 -26.06 -1.04
CA LEU A 343 3.55 -25.85 -2.47
C LEU A 343 3.59 -27.25 -3.11
N GLN A 344 2.44 -27.80 -3.47
CA GLN A 344 2.38 -28.94 -4.40
C GLN A 344 2.83 -28.43 -5.77
N ALA A 345 4.15 -28.30 -5.91
CA ALA A 345 4.76 -28.30 -7.23
C ALA A 345 4.51 -29.69 -7.81
N LYS A 346 3.56 -29.77 -8.75
CA LYS A 346 3.53 -30.93 -9.66
C LYS A 346 4.92 -31.03 -10.29
N SER A 347 5.59 -32.07 -9.90
CA SER A 347 6.91 -32.56 -10.20
C SER A 347 7.56 -32.10 -11.52
N ALA A 348 8.66 -31.37 -11.35
CA ALA A 348 9.90 -31.60 -12.07
C ALA A 348 11.04 -31.30 -11.09
N GLY A 349 11.51 -32.34 -10.43
CA GLY A 349 12.81 -32.56 -9.78
C GLY A 349 13.39 -31.50 -8.84
N SER A 350 13.64 -31.99 -7.61
CA SER A 350 14.62 -31.57 -6.61
C SER A 350 14.22 -30.52 -5.56
N ASP A 351 14.21 -31.00 -4.39
CA ASP A 351 14.28 -30.54 -2.99
C ASP A 351 14.69 -29.12 -2.70
N GLY A 352 13.96 -28.47 -1.76
CA GLY A 352 14.42 -27.28 -1.08
C GLY A 352 13.34 -26.56 -0.26
N ILE A 353 13.10 -27.02 0.96
CA ILE A 353 12.42 -26.26 2.00
C ILE A 353 13.40 -25.19 2.50
N TYR A 354 13.16 -23.91 2.24
CA TYR A 354 13.94 -22.83 2.82
C TYR A 354 13.19 -22.21 4.01
N SER A 355 13.58 -22.66 5.22
CA SER A 355 13.37 -21.92 6.45
C SER A 355 14.54 -20.95 6.62
N ILE A 356 14.28 -19.65 6.67
CA ILE A 356 15.29 -18.67 7.07
C ILE A 356 15.42 -18.78 8.58
N PRO A 357 16.61 -19.09 9.14
CA PRO A 357 16.77 -19.23 10.59
C PRO A 357 16.59 -17.88 11.28
N VAL A 358 15.82 -17.87 12.37
CA VAL A 358 15.54 -16.70 13.22
C VAL A 358 16.83 -16.01 13.75
N SER A 359 17.98 -16.70 13.73
CA SER A 359 19.28 -16.13 14.10
C SER A 359 19.82 -15.05 13.16
N ALA A 360 19.28 -14.89 11.94
CA ALA A 360 19.66 -13.82 11.02
C ALA A 360 18.93 -12.48 11.30
N LEU A 361 17.97 -12.44 12.21
CA LEU A 361 17.11 -11.29 12.52
C LEU A 361 17.40 -10.63 13.87
N LEU A 362 18.55 -10.87 14.51
CA LEU A 362 18.96 -10.19 15.74
C LEU A 362 19.96 -9.07 15.46
N PRO A 363 19.98 -8.01 16.29
CA PRO A 363 19.13 -6.83 16.33
C PRO A 363 19.96 -5.55 16.14
N ILE A 364 19.40 -4.58 15.45
CA ILE A 364 19.93 -3.20 15.43
C ILE A 364 19.75 -2.50 16.80
N ALA A 365 18.93 -3.01 17.67
CA ALA A 365 18.70 -2.46 19.03
C ALA A 365 19.90 -2.51 19.97
N ALA A 366 20.91 -3.36 19.74
CA ALA A 366 22.08 -3.48 20.61
C ALA A 366 23.23 -2.50 20.30
N ARG A 367 23.20 -1.76 19.18
CA ARG A 367 24.25 -0.77 18.83
C ARG A 367 23.97 0.66 19.27
N ALA A 368 22.73 1.00 19.66
CA ALA A 368 22.37 2.33 20.12
C ALA A 368 22.81 2.67 21.55
N ALA A 369 23.29 1.70 22.32
CA ALA A 369 23.65 1.89 23.74
C ALA A 369 25.09 2.37 23.98
N ARG A 370 25.89 2.70 22.96
CA ARG A 370 27.30 3.15 23.12
C ARG A 370 27.64 4.50 22.53
N ILE A 371 26.67 5.37 22.26
CA ILE A 371 26.95 6.76 21.90
C ILE A 371 26.79 7.61 23.17
N LYS A 372 27.93 7.96 23.79
CA LYS A 372 27.99 8.96 24.86
C LYS A 372 27.49 10.31 24.33
N ARG A 373 26.43 10.82 24.94
CA ARG A 373 25.95 12.19 24.70
C ARG A 373 27.02 13.19 25.16
N PRO A 374 27.43 14.20 24.38
CA PRO A 374 28.16 15.34 24.89
C PRO A 374 27.21 16.20 25.74
N ALA A 375 27.70 16.69 26.87
CA ALA A 375 26.99 17.57 27.77
C ALA A 375 26.70 18.90 27.09
N ILE A 376 25.43 19.31 27.04
CA ILE A 376 25.02 20.64 26.62
C ILE A 376 25.03 21.52 27.87
N HIS A 377 26.00 22.43 27.94
CA HIS A 377 25.99 23.52 28.92
C HIS A 377 24.88 24.54 28.56
N ALA A 378 23.89 24.63 29.43
CA ALA A 378 22.89 25.68 29.37
C ALA A 378 23.55 27.00 29.79
N VAL A 379 23.64 27.97 28.86
CA VAL A 379 23.93 29.35 29.17
C VAL A 379 22.59 30.08 29.29
N ALA A 380 22.22 30.42 30.53
CA ALA A 380 21.11 31.32 30.80
C ALA A 380 21.61 32.76 30.60
N ALA A 381 20.94 33.56 29.78
CA ALA A 381 21.09 35.01 29.71
C ALA A 381 19.83 35.69 30.30
N PRO A 382 19.95 36.75 31.07
CA PRO A 382 18.84 37.38 31.78
C PRO A 382 18.05 38.34 30.89
N ILE A 383 16.74 38.31 31.08
CA ILE A 383 15.81 39.31 30.54
C ILE A 383 15.84 40.51 31.46
N THR A 384 16.22 41.66 30.95
CA THR A 384 15.99 42.96 31.60
C THR A 384 15.09 43.83 30.73
N ALA A 385 14.02 44.31 31.36
CA ALA A 385 13.11 45.45 31.10
C ALA A 385 12.60 45.63 29.64
#